data_7018ff58df0b7508ac70db9354901809
#
_entry.id   7018ff58df0b7508ac70db9354901809
#
_cell.length_a   1.000
_cell.length_b   1.000
_cell.length_c   1.000
_cell.angle_alpha   90.00
_cell.angle_beta   90.00
_cell.angle_gamma   90.00
#
_symmetry.space_group_name_H-M   'P 1'
#
loop_
_entity.id
_entity.type
_entity.pdbx_description
1 polymer ?
#
loop_
_entity_poly.entity_id
_entity_poly.type
_entity_poly.pdbx_seq_one_letter_code
_entity_poly.pdbx_strand_id
1 'polypeptide(L)'
;MSTVDSFISAFGGLTEEYLFYNGEVCLHYEPRAHRYLLAKDGDLIPQEGVTNVCHVIDKSEALIPWACKQQAGYLLNHAGVTLPDGNRILRSMTWQEFENLVLASKTAHKDALEDAGDVGHIAHAWIERYIKAVLYYGAASMQVQELLARFPADDRATNCCLAALDWMRNHNVRWLGTERKVYSRKYGYAGTMDGLCLVDSCSNHHCCKTPFWDRLTISDWKTSNYLYVEHLYQTSAYMQAYNEETEYVNNDAPLVRDRWIIRLGKEDAEFDPWHAPVEDFRYDFSTFTTALELKRRHEATQKRVRDRMAQTREDIRAERRAAKEAAEKAEKERKAQGREKARQEREAALKIKCKKADDYKGIRKPSCGCETCAKKYAEVQAAKESAKPDKKTKKRGKRIKPCDGNHPGPACGFMCWLSDPPIGCRYQDIFPQLCLPAPKPQLLLQANNA
;
A
#
# COMPACT_ATOMS: atom_id res chain seq x y z
N MET A 1 7.31 -9.59 -28.63
CA MET A 1 6.84 -8.74 -27.51
C MET A 1 8.00 -8.64 -26.55
N SER A 2 8.52 -7.44 -26.32
CA SER A 2 9.64 -7.24 -25.40
C SER A 2 9.14 -7.35 -23.95
N THR A 3 10.04 -7.66 -23.01
CA THR A 3 9.72 -7.73 -21.58
C THR A 3 9.15 -6.40 -21.07
N VAL A 4 9.46 -5.28 -21.70
CA VAL A 4 8.94 -3.93 -21.43
C VAL A 4 7.45 -3.84 -21.74
N ASP A 5 6.98 -4.39 -22.88
CA ASP A 5 5.55 -4.36 -23.26
C ASP A 5 4.69 -5.19 -22.30
N SER A 6 5.20 -6.31 -21.78
CA SER A 6 4.51 -7.11 -20.78
C SER A 6 4.45 -6.43 -19.41
N PHE A 7 5.46 -5.62 -19.06
CA PHE A 7 5.51 -4.88 -17.79
C PHE A 7 4.55 -3.68 -17.81
N ILE A 8 4.49 -2.93 -18.91
CA ILE A 8 3.55 -1.80 -19.11
C ILE A 8 2.10 -2.31 -19.05
N SER A 9 1.81 -3.47 -19.63
CA SER A 9 0.51 -4.14 -19.57
C SER A 9 0.11 -4.59 -18.17
N ALA A 10 1.07 -4.97 -17.33
CA ALA A 10 0.81 -5.44 -15.96
C ALA A 10 0.44 -4.31 -14.97
N PHE A 11 0.84 -3.05 -15.27
CA PHE A 11 0.55 -1.90 -14.40
C PHE A 11 -0.73 -1.14 -14.75
N GLY A 12 -1.46 -1.53 -15.82
CA GLY A 12 -2.84 -1.06 -16.09
C GLY A 12 -3.05 0.45 -16.13
N GLY A 13 -1.97 1.24 -16.20
CA GLY A 13 -1.96 2.68 -16.18
C GLY A 13 -1.22 3.27 -17.38
N LEU A 14 -1.74 4.36 -17.93
CA LEU A 14 -1.04 5.17 -18.90
C LEU A 14 0.22 5.73 -18.23
N THR A 15 1.40 5.23 -18.63
CA THR A 15 2.68 5.84 -18.29
C THR A 15 3.01 6.89 -19.33
N GLU A 16 3.47 8.05 -18.89
CA GLU A 16 3.98 9.11 -19.75
C GLU A 16 5.49 8.90 -19.92
N GLU A 17 5.98 8.97 -21.15
CA GLU A 17 7.39 8.80 -21.48
C GLU A 17 8.06 10.16 -21.69
N TYR A 18 9.23 10.33 -21.09
CA TYR A 18 10.04 11.54 -21.19
C TYR A 18 11.47 11.21 -21.58
N LEU A 19 12.00 11.89 -22.58
CA LEU A 19 13.36 11.73 -23.05
C LEU A 19 14.23 12.87 -22.55
N PHE A 20 15.38 12.54 -22.00
CA PHE A 20 16.38 13.44 -21.45
C PHE A 20 17.74 13.19 -22.08
N TYR A 21 18.65 14.16 -21.97
CA TYR A 21 20.02 14.07 -22.43
C TYR A 21 20.12 13.67 -23.92
N ASN A 22 19.41 14.41 -24.78
CA ASN A 22 19.31 14.12 -26.21
C ASN A 22 18.77 12.71 -26.55
N GLY A 23 17.90 12.17 -25.70
CA GLY A 23 17.28 10.86 -25.90
C GLY A 23 18.10 9.68 -25.35
N GLU A 24 19.24 9.92 -24.69
CA GLU A 24 20.03 8.86 -24.06
C GLU A 24 19.38 8.30 -22.81
N VAL A 25 18.46 9.02 -22.19
CA VAL A 25 17.73 8.62 -20.99
C VAL A 25 16.24 8.66 -21.26
N CYS A 26 15.57 7.53 -21.05
CA CYS A 26 14.12 7.43 -21.13
C CYS A 26 13.57 7.21 -19.71
N LEU A 27 12.72 8.13 -19.27
CA LEU A 27 12.05 8.11 -17.98
C LEU A 27 10.55 7.94 -18.19
N HIS A 28 9.95 6.97 -17.55
CA HIS A 28 8.52 6.79 -17.49
C HIS A 28 7.96 7.38 -16.19
N TYR A 29 6.90 8.13 -16.30
CA TYR A 29 6.17 8.67 -15.15
C TYR A 29 4.79 8.02 -15.05
N GLU A 30 4.46 7.54 -13.87
CA GLU A 30 3.15 6.95 -13.54
C GLU A 30 2.33 7.96 -12.71
N PRO A 31 1.38 8.68 -13.32
CA PRO A 31 0.68 9.78 -12.65
C PRO A 31 -0.11 9.35 -11.42
N ARG A 32 -0.77 8.17 -11.47
CA ARG A 32 -1.58 7.68 -10.35
C ARG A 32 -0.77 7.34 -9.10
N ALA A 33 0.43 6.84 -9.27
CA ALA A 33 1.31 6.43 -8.17
C ALA A 33 2.39 7.47 -7.88
N HIS A 34 2.48 8.56 -8.65
CA HIS A 34 3.52 9.58 -8.60
C HIS A 34 4.94 8.96 -8.57
N ARG A 35 5.16 7.95 -9.46
CA ARG A 35 6.42 7.22 -9.54
C ARG A 35 7.16 7.50 -10.82
N TYR A 36 8.48 7.54 -10.71
CA TYR A 36 9.40 7.67 -11.82
C TYR A 36 10.14 6.35 -12.01
N LEU A 37 10.22 5.89 -13.27
CA LEU A 37 10.85 4.63 -13.65
C LEU A 37 11.84 4.89 -14.77
N LEU A 38 13.11 4.56 -14.57
CA LEU A 38 14.14 4.66 -15.59
C LEU A 38 14.14 3.40 -16.47
N ALA A 39 14.01 3.57 -17.78
CA ALA A 39 14.18 2.47 -18.71
C ALA A 39 15.68 2.19 -18.92
N LYS A 40 16.12 1.01 -18.57
CA LYS A 40 17.52 0.57 -18.70
C LYS A 40 17.60 -0.91 -18.98
N ASP A 41 18.33 -1.31 -20.02
CA ASP A 41 18.60 -2.70 -20.39
C ASP A 41 17.33 -3.57 -20.53
N GLY A 42 16.20 -2.95 -20.90
CA GLY A 42 14.89 -3.60 -21.04
C GLY A 42 14.07 -3.68 -19.77
N ASP A 43 14.58 -3.17 -18.65
CA ASP A 43 13.89 -3.11 -17.37
C ASP A 43 13.45 -1.68 -17.03
N LEU A 44 12.42 -1.56 -16.18
CA LEU A 44 11.99 -0.30 -15.59
C LEU A 44 12.44 -0.22 -14.13
N ILE A 45 13.43 0.63 -13.87
CA ILE A 45 14.07 0.77 -12.56
C ILE A 45 13.47 1.96 -11.82
N PRO A 46 12.84 1.76 -10.64
CA PRO A 46 12.30 2.86 -9.85
C PRO A 46 13.37 3.90 -9.50
N GLN A 47 13.02 5.16 -9.66
CA GLN A 47 13.85 6.30 -9.28
C GLN A 47 13.29 7.03 -8.09
N GLU A 48 14.17 7.63 -7.28
CA GLU A 48 13.76 8.44 -6.15
C GLU A 48 13.06 9.73 -6.63
N GLY A 49 11.86 9.97 -6.11
CA GLY A 49 11.18 11.24 -6.33
C GLY A 49 11.69 12.32 -5.36
N VAL A 50 11.94 13.52 -5.85
CA VAL A 50 12.46 14.65 -5.05
C VAL A 50 11.62 14.87 -3.79
N THR A 51 10.29 14.93 -3.89
CA THR A 51 9.40 15.12 -2.74
C THR A 51 9.53 13.98 -1.72
N ASN A 52 9.65 12.72 -2.20
CA ASN A 52 9.81 11.56 -1.33
C ASN A 52 11.15 11.57 -0.58
N VAL A 53 12.20 12.13 -1.17
CA VAL A 53 13.49 12.34 -0.50
C VAL A 53 13.34 13.33 0.65
N CYS A 54 12.65 14.45 0.43
CA CYS A 54 12.42 15.45 1.46
C CYS A 54 11.57 14.93 2.64
N HIS A 55 10.79 13.87 2.46
CA HIS A 55 10.03 13.23 3.55
C HIS A 55 10.88 12.50 4.59
N VAL A 56 12.18 12.32 4.36
CA VAL A 56 13.12 11.79 5.36
C VAL A 56 13.32 12.76 6.53
N ILE A 57 13.06 14.05 6.30
CA ILE A 57 13.20 15.09 7.32
C ILE A 57 12.06 14.95 8.33
N ASP A 58 12.42 14.81 9.61
CA ASP A 58 11.44 14.64 10.68
C ASP A 58 10.61 15.93 10.86
N LYS A 59 9.30 15.76 10.90
CA LYS A 59 8.30 16.83 11.12
C LYS A 59 7.46 16.58 12.36
N SER A 60 7.83 15.61 13.19
CA SER A 60 7.02 15.17 14.33
C SER A 60 6.78 16.32 15.34
N GLU A 61 7.75 17.19 15.55
CA GLU A 61 7.60 18.35 16.43
C GLU A 61 6.44 19.27 16.03
N ALA A 62 6.19 19.44 14.74
CA ALA A 62 5.08 20.25 14.24
C ALA A 62 3.79 19.45 14.07
N LEU A 63 3.90 18.21 13.56
CA LEU A 63 2.73 17.40 13.21
C LEU A 63 2.00 16.83 14.41
N ILE A 64 2.70 16.46 15.50
CA ILE A 64 2.07 15.91 16.69
C ILE A 64 1.17 16.95 17.38
N PRO A 65 1.64 18.17 17.72
CA PRO A 65 0.78 19.20 18.29
C PRO A 65 -0.38 19.59 17.37
N TRP A 66 -0.12 19.65 16.05
CA TRP A 66 -1.16 19.93 15.08
C TRP A 66 -2.24 18.83 15.06
N ALA A 67 -1.88 17.54 15.04
CA ALA A 67 -2.82 16.45 15.08
C ALA A 67 -3.66 16.42 16.37
N CYS A 68 -3.04 16.71 17.52
CA CYS A 68 -3.74 16.88 18.79
C CYS A 68 -4.75 18.05 18.74
N LYS A 69 -4.36 19.17 18.11
CA LYS A 69 -5.27 20.32 17.92
C LYS A 69 -6.48 19.96 17.04
N GLN A 70 -6.27 19.23 15.94
CA GLN A 70 -7.38 18.75 15.09
C GLN A 70 -8.32 17.83 15.86
N GLN A 71 -7.78 16.89 16.62
CA GLN A 71 -8.57 16.00 17.47
C GLN A 71 -9.39 16.77 18.52
N ALA A 72 -8.76 17.71 19.22
CA ALA A 72 -9.43 18.55 20.21
C ALA A 72 -10.52 19.42 19.56
N GLY A 73 -10.25 20.03 18.42
CA GLY A 73 -11.23 20.80 17.64
C GLY A 73 -12.44 19.96 17.23
N TYR A 74 -12.20 18.77 16.74
CA TYR A 74 -13.27 17.81 16.39
C TYR A 74 -14.15 17.52 17.60
N LEU A 75 -13.57 17.18 18.74
CA LEU A 75 -14.33 16.90 19.98
C LEU A 75 -15.13 18.11 20.42
N LEU A 76 -14.53 19.29 20.44
CA LEU A 76 -15.22 20.52 20.84
C LEU A 76 -16.41 20.86 19.93
N ASN A 77 -16.24 20.64 18.61
CA ASN A 77 -17.30 20.96 17.65
C ASN A 77 -18.47 19.97 17.70
N HIS A 78 -18.23 18.70 18.00
CA HIS A 78 -19.27 17.67 18.00
C HIS A 78 -19.86 17.39 19.39
N ALA A 79 -19.13 17.66 20.47
CA ALA A 79 -19.65 17.54 21.82
C ALA A 79 -20.36 18.81 22.31
N GLY A 80 -20.11 19.96 21.68
CA GLY A 80 -20.70 21.24 22.04
C GLY A 80 -21.93 21.61 21.24
N VAL A 81 -22.85 22.32 21.86
CA VAL A 81 -23.98 23.00 21.21
C VAL A 81 -23.90 24.48 21.55
N THR A 82 -24.01 25.33 20.53
CA THR A 82 -24.07 26.78 20.72
C THR A 82 -25.54 27.20 20.93
N LEU A 83 -25.80 27.86 22.04
CA LEU A 83 -27.10 28.39 22.38
C LEU A 83 -27.37 29.69 21.61
N PRO A 84 -28.65 30.17 21.52
CA PRO A 84 -29.02 31.43 20.86
C PRO A 84 -28.32 32.67 21.44
N ASP A 85 -27.93 32.64 22.71
CA ASP A 85 -27.20 33.69 23.39
C ASP A 85 -25.68 33.66 23.14
N GLY A 86 -25.20 32.74 22.30
CA GLY A 86 -23.78 32.56 21.97
C GLY A 86 -23.00 31.68 22.95
N ASN A 87 -23.60 31.28 24.07
CA ASN A 87 -22.94 30.38 25.02
C ASN A 87 -22.83 28.94 24.45
N ARG A 88 -21.71 28.25 24.74
CA ARG A 88 -21.53 26.85 24.39
C ARG A 88 -21.73 25.96 25.61
N ILE A 89 -22.55 24.94 25.46
CA ILE A 89 -22.77 23.90 26.47
C ILE A 89 -22.42 22.53 25.90
N LEU A 90 -22.15 21.56 26.79
CA LEU A 90 -22.01 20.16 26.39
C LEU A 90 -23.38 19.59 25.96
N ARG A 91 -23.40 18.91 24.83
CA ARG A 91 -24.55 18.13 24.38
C ARG A 91 -24.78 16.96 25.34
N SER A 92 -26.01 16.72 25.75
CA SER A 92 -26.37 15.49 26.45
C SER A 92 -26.09 14.29 25.55
N MET A 93 -25.33 13.32 26.03
CA MET A 93 -24.99 12.10 25.30
C MET A 93 -24.78 10.93 26.27
N THR A 94 -25.02 9.72 25.79
CA THR A 94 -24.70 8.49 26.51
C THR A 94 -23.20 8.24 26.49
N TRP A 95 -22.72 7.36 27.38
CA TRP A 95 -21.32 6.96 27.39
C TRP A 95 -20.88 6.34 26.04
N GLN A 96 -21.76 5.54 25.42
CA GLN A 96 -21.47 4.93 24.12
C GLN A 96 -21.34 5.96 23.01
N GLU A 97 -22.17 7.00 22.99
CA GLU A 97 -22.05 8.11 22.03
C GLU A 97 -20.77 8.90 22.24
N PHE A 98 -20.37 9.14 23.50
CA PHE A 98 -19.11 9.78 23.81
C PHE A 98 -17.90 8.94 23.37
N GLU A 99 -17.91 7.65 23.66
CA GLU A 99 -16.86 6.74 23.19
C GLU A 99 -16.72 6.74 21.67
N ASN A 100 -17.84 6.66 20.95
CA ASN A 100 -17.86 6.73 19.50
C ASN A 100 -17.31 8.07 18.98
N LEU A 101 -17.64 9.18 19.64
CA LEU A 101 -17.11 10.50 19.30
C LEU A 101 -15.59 10.56 19.49
N VAL A 102 -15.07 10.05 20.60
CA VAL A 102 -13.62 9.96 20.86
C VAL A 102 -12.92 9.06 19.83
N LEU A 103 -13.54 7.95 19.45
CA LEU A 103 -12.97 7.08 18.42
C LEU A 103 -12.94 7.75 17.04
N ALA A 104 -14.01 8.45 16.67
CA ALA A 104 -14.07 9.20 15.41
C ALA A 104 -13.05 10.35 15.37
N SER A 105 -12.82 11.03 16.49
CA SER A 105 -11.86 12.13 16.55
C SER A 105 -10.40 11.73 16.24
N LYS A 106 -10.06 10.45 16.35
CA LYS A 106 -8.69 9.95 16.06
C LYS A 106 -8.26 10.17 14.62
N THR A 107 -9.20 10.26 13.68
CA THR A 107 -8.92 10.47 12.25
C THR A 107 -9.05 11.92 11.82
N ALA A 108 -9.53 12.83 12.66
CA ALA A 108 -9.78 14.22 12.33
C ALA A 108 -8.60 14.95 11.68
N HIS A 109 -7.37 14.60 12.09
CA HIS A 109 -6.16 15.14 11.46
C HIS A 109 -5.94 14.63 10.02
N LYS A 110 -6.37 13.41 9.70
CA LYS A 110 -6.28 12.87 8.33
C LYS A 110 -7.27 13.55 7.43
N ASP A 111 -8.51 13.71 7.88
CA ASP A 111 -9.58 14.37 7.15
C ASP A 111 -9.21 15.83 6.85
N ALA A 112 -8.62 16.54 7.83
CA ALA A 112 -8.11 17.88 7.65
C ALA A 112 -6.90 17.96 6.69
N LEU A 113 -6.03 16.94 6.66
CA LEU A 113 -4.91 16.88 5.74
C LEU A 113 -5.37 16.60 4.31
N GLU A 114 -6.34 15.71 4.14
CA GLU A 114 -6.94 15.36 2.84
C GLU A 114 -7.66 16.57 2.25
N ASP A 115 -8.53 17.25 3.01
CA ASP A 115 -9.21 18.48 2.59
C ASP A 115 -8.21 19.57 2.18
N ALA A 116 -7.15 19.77 2.98
CA ALA A 116 -6.11 20.73 2.63
C ALA A 116 -5.32 20.37 1.37
N GLY A 117 -5.12 19.07 1.12
CA GLY A 117 -4.48 18.53 -0.08
C GLY A 117 -5.34 18.74 -1.32
N ASP A 118 -6.64 18.49 -1.22
CA ASP A 118 -7.59 18.66 -2.32
C ASP A 118 -7.64 20.11 -2.80
N VAL A 119 -7.71 21.08 -1.89
CA VAL A 119 -7.61 22.50 -2.23
C VAL A 119 -6.30 22.81 -2.98
N GLY A 120 -5.18 22.23 -2.52
CA GLY A 120 -3.89 22.37 -3.18
C GLY A 120 -3.90 21.82 -4.60
N HIS A 121 -4.41 20.61 -4.80
CA HIS A 121 -4.51 19.98 -6.13
C HIS A 121 -5.37 20.78 -7.09
N ILE A 122 -6.51 21.29 -6.62
CA ILE A 122 -7.41 22.13 -7.44
C ILE A 122 -6.71 23.42 -7.89
N ALA A 123 -6.02 24.10 -6.95
CA ALA A 123 -5.30 25.33 -7.24
C ALA A 123 -4.14 25.09 -8.24
N HIS A 124 -3.30 24.09 -7.99
CA HIS A 124 -2.20 23.71 -8.91
C HIS A 124 -2.72 23.36 -10.31
N ALA A 125 -3.78 22.55 -10.40
CA ALA A 125 -4.35 22.18 -11.69
C ALA A 125 -4.94 23.37 -12.47
N TRP A 126 -5.48 24.38 -11.77
CA TRP A 126 -5.95 25.58 -12.41
C TRP A 126 -4.78 26.46 -12.89
N ILE A 127 -3.76 26.65 -12.05
CA ILE A 127 -2.55 27.43 -12.37
C ILE A 127 -1.81 26.79 -13.56
N GLU A 128 -1.67 25.47 -13.57
CA GLU A 128 -1.10 24.71 -14.68
C GLU A 128 -1.84 24.99 -16.00
N ARG A 129 -3.18 24.90 -15.96
CA ARG A 129 -4.01 25.19 -17.15
C ARG A 129 -3.85 26.62 -17.63
N TYR A 130 -3.79 27.58 -16.70
CA TYR A 130 -3.55 28.97 -17.01
C TYR A 130 -2.19 29.17 -17.69
N ILE A 131 -1.13 28.63 -17.13
CA ILE A 131 0.22 28.73 -17.71
C ILE A 131 0.29 28.06 -19.09
N LYS A 132 -0.29 26.88 -19.25
CA LYS A 132 -0.38 26.20 -20.56
C LYS A 132 -1.13 27.04 -21.58
N ALA A 133 -2.22 27.67 -21.20
CA ALA A 133 -2.98 28.55 -22.07
C ALA A 133 -2.15 29.78 -22.48
N VAL A 134 -1.43 30.39 -21.54
CA VAL A 134 -0.52 31.51 -21.83
C VAL A 134 0.59 31.10 -22.79
N LEU A 135 1.21 29.96 -22.59
CA LEU A 135 2.27 29.42 -23.45
C LEU A 135 1.79 29.11 -24.86
N TYR A 136 0.60 28.54 -25.00
CA TYR A 136 0.10 28.07 -26.29
C TYR A 136 -0.63 29.16 -27.08
N TYR A 137 -1.45 29.98 -26.42
CA TYR A 137 -2.31 30.96 -27.07
C TYR A 137 -1.83 32.42 -26.89
N GLY A 138 -0.92 32.67 -25.96
CA GLY A 138 -0.50 34.00 -25.53
C GLY A 138 -1.40 34.60 -24.44
N ALA A 139 -0.79 35.46 -23.61
CA ALA A 139 -1.45 36.04 -22.44
C ALA A 139 -2.71 36.85 -22.70
N ALA A 140 -2.78 37.49 -23.88
CA ALA A 140 -3.93 38.32 -24.28
C ALA A 140 -5.04 37.55 -25.00
N SER A 141 -4.92 36.24 -25.13
CA SER A 141 -5.86 35.40 -25.88
C SER A 141 -7.23 35.28 -25.21
N MET A 142 -8.27 34.97 -26.01
CA MET A 142 -9.62 34.72 -25.52
C MET A 142 -9.64 33.53 -24.56
N GLN A 143 -8.86 32.48 -24.82
CA GLN A 143 -8.76 31.28 -24.02
C GLN A 143 -8.24 31.60 -22.61
N VAL A 144 -7.26 32.48 -22.48
CA VAL A 144 -6.78 32.94 -21.17
C VAL A 144 -7.84 33.78 -20.47
N GLN A 145 -8.55 34.67 -21.18
CA GLN A 145 -9.63 35.46 -20.60
C GLN A 145 -10.79 34.58 -20.12
N GLU A 146 -11.13 33.51 -20.82
CA GLU A 146 -12.14 32.55 -20.38
C GLU A 146 -11.73 31.82 -19.12
N LEU A 147 -10.45 31.46 -18.94
CA LEU A 147 -9.94 30.88 -17.70
C LEU A 147 -10.01 31.87 -16.54
N LEU A 148 -9.63 33.14 -16.78
CA LEU A 148 -9.73 34.22 -15.79
C LEU A 148 -11.17 34.53 -15.38
N ALA A 149 -12.15 34.21 -16.22
CA ALA A 149 -13.59 34.32 -15.91
C ALA A 149 -14.15 33.10 -15.16
N ARG A 150 -13.37 32.02 -15.00
CA ARG A 150 -13.85 30.73 -14.45
C ARG A 150 -12.86 30.14 -13.44
N PHE A 151 -12.85 30.70 -12.26
CA PHE A 151 -12.07 30.15 -11.14
C PHE A 151 -12.67 28.83 -10.61
N PRO A 152 -11.92 28.06 -9.80
CA PRO A 152 -12.47 26.91 -9.10
C PRO A 152 -13.71 27.26 -8.26
N ALA A 153 -14.55 26.26 -8.01
CA ALA A 153 -15.74 26.46 -7.17
C ALA A 153 -15.42 26.57 -5.67
N ASP A 154 -14.29 26.03 -5.23
CA ASP A 154 -13.79 26.17 -3.84
C ASP A 154 -13.15 27.55 -3.68
N ASP A 155 -13.68 28.35 -2.76
CA ASP A 155 -13.21 29.73 -2.53
C ASP A 155 -11.74 29.77 -2.08
N ARG A 156 -11.29 28.77 -1.30
CA ARG A 156 -9.89 28.67 -0.86
C ARG A 156 -8.95 28.40 -2.03
N ALA A 157 -9.36 27.53 -2.97
CA ALA A 157 -8.60 27.28 -4.18
C ALA A 157 -8.58 28.52 -5.10
N THR A 158 -9.70 29.24 -5.18
CA THR A 158 -9.79 30.53 -5.90
C THR A 158 -8.86 31.56 -5.30
N ASN A 159 -8.81 31.70 -3.99
CA ASN A 159 -7.87 32.60 -3.30
C ASN A 159 -6.41 32.25 -3.64
N CYS A 160 -6.05 30.96 -3.65
CA CYS A 160 -4.72 30.53 -4.10
C CYS A 160 -4.43 30.94 -5.55
N CYS A 161 -5.39 30.79 -6.46
CA CYS A 161 -5.23 31.19 -7.85
C CYS A 161 -5.04 32.70 -7.99
N LEU A 162 -5.79 33.50 -7.26
CA LEU A 162 -5.66 34.96 -7.23
C LEU A 162 -4.29 35.38 -6.69
N ALA A 163 -3.82 34.78 -5.61
CA ALA A 163 -2.49 34.99 -5.04
C ALA A 163 -1.39 34.69 -6.07
N ALA A 164 -1.51 33.60 -6.81
CA ALA A 164 -0.56 33.24 -7.86
C ALA A 164 -0.54 34.27 -8.98
N LEU A 165 -1.70 34.71 -9.47
CA LEU A 165 -1.81 35.74 -10.52
C LEU A 165 -1.22 37.07 -10.05
N ASP A 166 -1.40 37.42 -8.78
CA ASP A 166 -0.85 38.63 -8.23
C ASP A 166 0.68 38.60 -8.14
N TRP A 167 1.25 37.47 -7.68
CA TRP A 167 2.70 37.25 -7.74
C TRP A 167 3.25 37.36 -9.16
N MET A 168 2.60 36.70 -10.13
CA MET A 168 3.00 36.75 -11.56
C MET A 168 3.02 38.16 -12.09
N ARG A 169 2.02 38.97 -11.77
CA ARG A 169 1.90 40.36 -12.16
C ARG A 169 2.98 41.23 -11.53
N ASN A 170 3.18 41.10 -10.21
CA ASN A 170 4.16 41.88 -9.47
C ASN A 170 5.60 41.63 -9.92
N HIS A 171 5.88 40.47 -10.50
CA HIS A 171 7.21 40.04 -10.91
C HIS A 171 7.36 39.98 -12.45
N ASN A 172 6.39 40.48 -13.19
CA ASN A 172 6.39 40.47 -14.68
C ASN A 172 6.78 39.09 -15.26
N VAL A 173 6.15 38.01 -14.70
CA VAL A 173 6.53 36.62 -15.02
C VAL A 173 6.25 36.27 -16.47
N ARG A 174 7.24 35.73 -17.15
CA ARG A 174 7.15 35.20 -18.51
C ARG A 174 7.45 33.72 -18.51
N TRP A 175 6.42 32.93 -18.77
CA TRP A 175 6.49 31.48 -18.69
C TRP A 175 7.29 30.84 -19.81
N LEU A 176 8.08 29.81 -19.51
CA LEU A 176 8.81 28.95 -20.44
C LEU A 176 8.35 27.49 -20.34
N GLY A 177 7.70 27.11 -19.23
CA GLY A 177 7.17 25.78 -19.04
C GLY A 177 6.45 25.63 -17.71
N THR A 178 5.62 24.59 -17.60
CA THR A 178 4.95 24.18 -16.37
C THR A 178 4.91 22.66 -16.29
N GLU A 179 4.84 22.10 -15.09
CA GLU A 179 4.79 20.64 -14.82
C GLU A 179 5.91 19.87 -15.52
N ARG A 180 7.08 20.52 -15.64
CA ARG A 180 8.22 19.96 -16.35
C ARG A 180 8.89 18.88 -15.51
N LYS A 181 8.99 17.68 -16.09
CA LYS A 181 9.77 16.59 -15.50
C LYS A 181 11.25 16.91 -15.59
N VAL A 182 12.00 16.53 -14.56
CA VAL A 182 13.45 16.66 -14.48
C VAL A 182 14.05 15.36 -13.96
N TYR A 183 15.24 15.05 -14.46
CA TYR A 183 16.01 13.87 -14.04
C TYR A 183 17.48 14.21 -13.88
N SER A 184 18.07 13.89 -12.74
CA SER A 184 19.50 13.97 -12.54
C SER A 184 20.15 12.60 -12.78
N ARG A 185 20.90 12.48 -13.86
CA ARG A 185 21.68 11.29 -14.20
C ARG A 185 22.78 11.04 -13.16
N LYS A 186 23.42 12.11 -12.70
CA LYS A 186 24.54 12.05 -11.76
C LYS A 186 24.12 11.54 -10.39
N TYR A 187 22.95 11.93 -9.92
CA TYR A 187 22.47 11.59 -8.57
C TYR A 187 21.35 10.54 -8.57
N GLY A 188 20.77 10.22 -9.73
CA GLY A 188 19.74 9.18 -9.89
C GLY A 188 18.43 9.50 -9.15
N TYR A 189 17.89 10.69 -9.35
CA TYR A 189 16.58 11.08 -8.84
C TYR A 189 15.80 11.82 -9.93
N ALA A 190 14.49 11.84 -9.79
CA ALA A 190 13.57 12.52 -10.69
C ALA A 190 12.60 13.43 -9.93
N GLY A 191 12.00 14.38 -10.63
CA GLY A 191 10.99 15.26 -10.06
C GLY A 191 10.12 15.93 -11.11
N THR A 192 9.12 16.66 -10.62
CA THR A 192 8.31 17.55 -11.45
C THR A 192 8.38 18.94 -10.82
N MET A 193 8.80 19.93 -11.59
CA MET A 193 8.80 21.32 -11.16
C MET A 193 7.54 22.02 -11.67
N ASP A 194 6.92 22.83 -10.81
CA ASP A 194 5.64 23.49 -11.11
C ASP A 194 5.79 24.53 -12.21
N GLY A 195 6.88 25.31 -12.22
CA GLY A 195 7.09 26.32 -13.22
C GLY A 195 8.55 26.61 -13.57
N LEU A 196 8.79 26.91 -14.85
CA LEU A 196 10.01 27.48 -15.38
C LEU A 196 9.66 28.80 -16.06
N CYS A 197 10.29 29.89 -15.66
CA CYS A 197 9.94 31.23 -16.14
C CYS A 197 11.12 32.20 -16.10
N LEU A 198 10.95 33.31 -16.74
CA LEU A 198 11.75 34.52 -16.55
C LEU A 198 11.02 35.44 -15.58
N VAL A 199 11.75 35.97 -14.61
CA VAL A 199 11.20 36.77 -13.50
C VAL A 199 11.98 38.06 -13.37
N ASP A 200 11.27 39.16 -13.15
CA ASP A 200 11.84 40.44 -12.78
C ASP A 200 11.71 40.64 -11.25
N SER A 201 12.53 41.52 -10.69
CA SER A 201 12.36 41.94 -9.30
C SER A 201 10.98 42.59 -9.09
N CYS A 202 10.38 42.38 -7.91
CA CYS A 202 9.07 42.96 -7.62
C CYS A 202 9.10 44.50 -7.70
N SER A 203 7.99 45.07 -8.18
CA SER A 203 7.82 46.54 -8.29
C SER A 203 7.92 47.28 -6.93
N ASN A 204 7.53 46.57 -5.85
CA ASN A 204 7.45 47.18 -4.51
C ASN A 204 8.68 46.90 -3.62
N HIS A 205 9.69 46.16 -4.12
CA HIS A 205 10.93 45.77 -3.42
C HIS A 205 10.75 45.11 -2.05
N HIS A 206 9.57 44.56 -1.76
CA HIS A 206 9.31 43.93 -0.45
C HIS A 206 9.95 42.56 -0.34
N CYS A 207 9.98 41.78 -1.45
CA CYS A 207 10.50 40.41 -1.47
C CYS A 207 11.84 40.27 -2.19
N CYS A 208 12.31 41.33 -2.91
CA CYS A 208 13.57 41.34 -3.65
C CYS A 208 14.52 42.37 -3.01
N LYS A 209 15.72 41.93 -2.61
CA LYS A 209 16.72 42.80 -1.99
C LYS A 209 17.36 43.78 -2.97
N THR A 210 17.51 43.35 -4.22
CA THR A 210 18.13 44.13 -5.31
C THR A 210 17.32 44.00 -6.60
N PRO A 211 17.22 45.04 -7.41
CA PRO A 211 16.58 44.96 -8.73
C PRO A 211 17.29 43.95 -9.66
N PHE A 212 16.51 43.19 -10.37
CA PHE A 212 16.98 42.32 -11.47
C PHE A 212 15.88 42.14 -12.52
N TRP A 213 16.25 41.69 -13.70
CA TRP A 213 15.35 41.46 -14.82
C TRP A 213 15.73 40.19 -15.54
N ASP A 214 14.75 39.54 -16.16
CA ASP A 214 14.91 38.37 -17.04
C ASP A 214 15.68 37.22 -16.39
N ARG A 215 15.54 36.99 -15.10
CA ARG A 215 16.21 35.88 -14.48
C ARG A 215 15.48 34.58 -14.72
N LEU A 216 16.20 33.62 -15.31
CA LEU A 216 15.70 32.24 -15.47
C LEU A 216 15.55 31.57 -14.11
N THR A 217 14.33 31.15 -13.84
CA THR A 217 13.87 30.83 -12.48
C THR A 217 13.00 29.57 -12.48
N ILE A 218 13.12 28.80 -11.41
CA ILE A 218 12.14 27.78 -11.04
C ILE A 218 11.17 28.38 -10.02
N SER A 219 9.88 28.25 -10.27
CA SER A 219 8.81 28.59 -9.32
C SER A 219 8.14 27.32 -8.80
N ASP A 220 7.79 27.32 -7.52
CA ASP A 220 7.19 26.22 -6.82
C ASP A 220 6.06 26.75 -5.93
N TRP A 221 4.83 26.29 -6.20
CA TRP A 221 3.62 26.74 -5.51
C TRP A 221 3.39 25.96 -4.21
N LYS A 222 3.04 26.64 -3.16
CA LYS A 222 2.69 26.03 -1.88
C LYS A 222 1.39 26.58 -1.33
N THR A 223 0.42 25.70 -1.09
CA THR A 223 -0.86 26.04 -0.46
C THR A 223 -0.87 25.72 1.03
N SER A 224 0.28 25.39 1.62
CA SER A 224 0.46 25.20 3.06
C SER A 224 0.37 26.52 3.82
N ASN A 225 0.03 26.45 5.12
CA ASN A 225 -0.07 27.66 5.95
C ASN A 225 1.27 28.39 6.13
N TYR A 226 2.38 27.66 5.98
CA TYR A 226 3.73 28.19 6.15
C TYR A 226 4.66 27.68 5.07
N LEU A 227 5.73 28.41 4.80
CA LEU A 227 6.87 27.94 4.03
C LEU A 227 7.81 27.13 4.95
N TYR A 228 8.25 25.98 4.46
CA TYR A 228 9.12 25.07 5.19
C TYR A 228 10.48 24.96 4.52
N VAL A 229 11.52 24.71 5.29
CA VAL A 229 12.91 24.64 4.78
C VAL A 229 13.10 23.53 3.73
N GLU A 230 12.35 22.45 3.79
CA GLU A 230 12.41 21.38 2.80
C GLU A 230 11.97 21.80 1.38
N HIS A 231 11.21 22.89 1.25
CA HIS A 231 10.89 23.46 -0.05
C HIS A 231 12.13 24.04 -0.75
N LEU A 232 13.11 24.55 0.02
CA LEU A 232 14.40 24.98 -0.50
C LEU A 232 15.20 23.78 -1.03
N TYR A 233 15.20 22.67 -0.31
CA TYR A 233 15.89 21.45 -0.71
C TYR A 233 15.25 20.84 -1.96
N GLN A 234 13.91 20.82 -2.01
CA GLN A 234 13.13 20.37 -3.15
C GLN A 234 13.47 21.17 -4.41
N THR A 235 13.41 22.50 -4.34
CA THR A 235 13.68 23.36 -5.49
C THR A 235 15.15 23.36 -5.89
N SER A 236 16.08 23.14 -4.97
CA SER A 236 17.50 22.97 -5.30
C SER A 236 17.76 21.70 -6.09
N ALA A 237 17.04 20.61 -5.76
CA ALA A 237 17.11 19.38 -6.54
C ALA A 237 16.57 19.56 -7.98
N TYR A 238 15.47 20.28 -8.13
CA TYR A 238 14.96 20.63 -9.47
C TYR A 238 15.95 21.45 -10.27
N MET A 239 16.53 22.46 -9.64
CA MET A 239 17.55 23.32 -10.28
C MET A 239 18.77 22.51 -10.72
N GLN A 240 19.28 21.62 -9.88
CA GLN A 240 20.40 20.76 -10.24
C GLN A 240 20.07 19.88 -11.43
N ALA A 241 18.94 19.17 -11.40
CA ALA A 241 18.58 18.25 -12.48
C ALA A 241 18.34 18.98 -13.81
N TYR A 242 17.70 20.16 -13.77
CA TYR A 242 17.48 20.98 -14.95
C TYR A 242 18.79 21.50 -15.52
N ASN A 243 19.66 22.06 -14.70
CA ASN A 243 20.94 22.61 -15.14
C ASN A 243 21.89 21.51 -15.66
N GLU A 244 21.92 20.36 -15.01
CA GLU A 244 22.73 19.20 -15.46
C GLU A 244 22.33 18.73 -16.86
N GLU A 245 21.04 18.64 -17.15
CA GLU A 245 20.56 18.29 -18.49
C GLU A 245 20.86 19.41 -19.48
N THR A 246 20.62 20.66 -19.10
CA THR A 246 20.84 21.85 -19.97
C THR A 246 22.30 21.95 -20.37
N GLU A 247 23.23 21.85 -19.45
CA GLU A 247 24.68 21.84 -19.73
C GLU A 247 25.09 20.68 -20.65
N TYR A 248 24.48 19.50 -20.48
CA TYR A 248 24.76 18.35 -21.33
C TYR A 248 24.27 18.56 -22.77
N VAL A 249 23.06 19.10 -22.94
CA VAL A 249 22.44 19.27 -24.25
C VAL A 249 23.02 20.46 -24.99
N ASN A 250 23.22 21.56 -24.28
CA ASN A 250 23.78 22.81 -24.84
C ASN A 250 24.48 23.63 -23.75
N ASN A 251 25.78 23.55 -23.70
CA ASN A 251 26.60 24.21 -22.67
C ASN A 251 26.52 25.76 -22.71
N ASP A 252 26.06 26.34 -23.82
CA ASP A 252 25.87 27.81 -23.97
C ASP A 252 24.46 28.26 -23.56
N ALA A 253 23.56 27.32 -23.24
CA ALA A 253 22.20 27.68 -22.86
C ALA A 253 22.17 28.32 -21.46
N PRO A 254 21.24 29.25 -21.20
CA PRO A 254 21.14 29.89 -19.88
C PRO A 254 20.72 28.87 -18.80
N LEU A 255 21.43 28.89 -17.71
CA LEU A 255 21.15 28.08 -16.55
C LEU A 255 20.19 28.77 -15.59
N VAL A 256 19.38 28.01 -14.88
CA VAL A 256 18.58 28.50 -13.77
C VAL A 256 19.51 28.95 -12.67
N ARG A 257 19.26 30.16 -12.16
CA ARG A 257 20.06 30.80 -11.09
C ARG A 257 19.23 31.17 -9.87
N ASP A 258 17.92 31.32 -10.02
CA ASP A 258 17.01 31.69 -8.94
C ASP A 258 15.91 30.64 -8.77
N ARG A 259 15.42 30.53 -7.54
CA ARG A 259 14.34 29.65 -7.14
C ARG A 259 13.34 30.47 -6.34
N TRP A 260 12.08 30.32 -6.66
CA TRP A 260 11.01 30.97 -5.93
C TRP A 260 10.06 29.93 -5.35
N ILE A 261 9.85 29.96 -4.04
CA ILE A 261 8.82 29.22 -3.35
C ILE A 261 7.73 30.22 -2.97
N ILE A 262 6.55 30.03 -3.51
CA ILE A 262 5.46 30.99 -3.34
C ILE A 262 4.33 30.33 -2.56
N ARG A 263 4.12 30.79 -1.33
CA ARG A 263 2.95 30.42 -0.55
C ARG A 263 1.74 31.19 -1.10
N LEU A 264 0.66 30.44 -1.34
CA LEU A 264 -0.61 30.95 -1.83
C LEU A 264 -1.63 30.88 -0.71
N GLY A 265 -2.08 32.02 -0.23
CA GLY A 265 -3.02 32.16 0.88
C GLY A 265 -4.41 31.64 0.50
N LYS A 266 -4.93 30.73 1.32
CA LYS A 266 -6.27 30.14 1.14
C LYS A 266 -7.39 31.06 1.60
N GLU A 267 -7.13 31.88 2.62
CA GLU A 267 -8.14 32.70 3.27
C GLU A 267 -8.09 34.17 2.85
N ASP A 268 -6.91 34.65 2.47
CA ASP A 268 -6.64 36.08 2.25
C ASP A 268 -6.34 36.42 0.78
N ALA A 269 -6.16 35.42 -0.08
CA ALA A 269 -5.70 35.57 -1.46
C ALA A 269 -4.37 36.30 -1.60
N GLU A 270 -3.56 36.33 -0.55
CA GLU A 270 -2.24 36.95 -0.55
C GLU A 270 -1.16 35.91 -0.89
N PHE A 271 -0.08 36.37 -1.52
CA PHE A 271 1.11 35.55 -1.71
C PHE A 271 2.21 35.93 -0.73
N ASP A 272 2.95 34.91 -0.29
CA ASP A 272 4.14 35.09 0.55
C ASP A 272 5.31 34.37 -0.14
N PRO A 273 6.25 35.13 -0.73
CA PRO A 273 7.29 34.57 -1.58
C PRO A 273 8.60 34.41 -0.82
N TRP A 274 9.26 33.28 -1.06
CA TRP A 274 10.64 33.09 -0.65
C TRP A 274 11.56 33.02 -1.86
N HIS A 275 12.33 34.07 -2.07
CA HIS A 275 13.37 34.12 -3.09
C HIS A 275 14.65 33.46 -2.58
N ALA A 276 15.06 32.37 -3.21
CA ALA A 276 16.31 31.66 -2.92
C ALA A 276 17.29 31.83 -4.09
N PRO A 277 18.27 32.73 -3.94
CA PRO A 277 19.24 33.03 -5.00
C PRO A 277 20.27 31.90 -5.15
N VAL A 278 21.09 31.98 -6.21
CA VAL A 278 22.08 30.95 -6.53
C VAL A 278 23.13 30.76 -5.43
N GLU A 279 23.40 31.77 -4.63
CA GLU A 279 24.36 31.73 -3.53
C GLU A 279 23.95 30.69 -2.47
N ASP A 280 22.66 30.50 -2.23
CA ASP A 280 22.12 29.54 -1.26
C ASP A 280 22.06 28.11 -1.81
N PHE A 281 22.11 27.95 -3.13
CA PHE A 281 21.93 26.69 -3.82
C PHE A 281 22.82 25.58 -3.26
N ARG A 282 24.11 25.88 -3.05
CA ARG A 282 25.08 24.86 -2.62
C ARG A 282 24.73 24.23 -1.27
N TYR A 283 24.23 25.05 -0.36
CA TYR A 283 23.78 24.58 0.96
C TYR A 283 22.54 23.72 0.84
N ASP A 284 21.53 24.20 0.16
CA ASP A 284 20.25 23.55 0.01
C ASP A 284 20.42 22.20 -0.71
N PHE A 285 21.19 22.20 -1.80
CA PHE A 285 21.41 20.97 -2.57
C PHE A 285 22.28 19.96 -1.82
N SER A 286 23.26 20.39 -1.04
CA SER A 286 24.03 19.45 -0.21
C SER A 286 23.16 18.80 0.87
N THR A 287 22.21 19.52 1.43
CA THR A 287 21.23 18.97 2.37
C THR A 287 20.32 17.98 1.68
N PHE A 288 19.82 18.29 0.48
CA PHE A 288 19.03 17.34 -0.30
C PHE A 288 19.80 16.05 -0.62
N THR A 289 21.06 16.14 -1.04
CA THR A 289 21.87 14.95 -1.35
C THR A 289 22.16 14.11 -0.11
N THR A 290 22.33 14.74 1.05
CA THR A 290 22.45 14.03 2.34
C THR A 290 21.17 13.28 2.69
N ALA A 291 20.01 13.91 2.51
CA ALA A 291 18.71 13.28 2.72
C ALA A 291 18.49 12.10 1.75
N LEU A 292 18.87 12.26 0.47
CA LEU A 292 18.82 11.19 -0.54
C LEU A 292 19.67 9.98 -0.16
N GLU A 293 20.89 10.22 0.29
CA GLU A 293 21.77 9.16 0.74
C GLU A 293 21.26 8.47 2.03
N LEU A 294 20.76 9.26 2.99
CA LEU A 294 20.14 8.73 4.20
C LEU A 294 18.95 7.83 3.86
N LYS A 295 18.05 8.27 2.97
CA LYS A 295 16.89 7.50 2.52
C LYS A 295 17.32 6.15 1.93
N ARG A 296 18.26 6.17 0.98
CA ARG A 296 18.75 4.95 0.32
C ARG A 296 19.38 3.97 1.30
N ARG A 297 20.22 4.46 2.21
CA ARG A 297 20.83 3.62 3.25
C ARG A 297 19.80 3.05 4.22
N HIS A 298 18.84 3.86 4.60
CA HIS A 298 17.76 3.44 5.50
C HIS A 298 16.93 2.30 4.87
N GLU A 299 16.48 2.47 3.63
CA GLU A 299 15.72 1.45 2.89
C GLU A 299 16.51 0.16 2.67
N ALA A 300 17.79 0.27 2.28
CA ALA A 300 18.68 -0.87 2.16
C ALA A 300 18.85 -1.62 3.49
N THR A 301 18.97 -0.88 4.59
CA THR A 301 19.06 -1.46 5.94
C THR A 301 17.76 -2.12 6.36
N GLN A 302 16.62 -1.48 6.12
CA GLN A 302 15.31 -2.07 6.40
C GLN A 302 15.09 -3.37 5.61
N LYS A 303 15.47 -3.38 4.32
CA LYS A 303 15.41 -4.58 3.49
C LYS A 303 16.25 -5.70 4.10
N ARG A 304 17.54 -5.42 4.40
CA ARG A 304 18.44 -6.39 5.02
C ARG A 304 17.91 -6.96 6.35
N VAL A 305 17.30 -6.12 7.18
CA VAL A 305 16.67 -6.56 8.43
C VAL A 305 15.48 -7.46 8.17
N ARG A 306 14.58 -7.07 7.24
CA ARG A 306 13.43 -7.90 6.85
C ARG A 306 13.85 -9.27 6.32
N ASP A 307 14.84 -9.29 5.43
CA ASP A 307 15.33 -10.53 4.81
C ASP A 307 15.92 -11.46 5.89
N ARG A 308 16.70 -10.91 6.82
CA ARG A 308 17.25 -11.68 7.94
C ARG A 308 16.17 -12.23 8.86
N MET A 309 15.16 -11.42 9.17
CA MET A 309 14.02 -11.89 10.00
C MET A 309 13.20 -12.95 9.28
N ALA A 310 13.03 -12.85 7.96
CA ALA A 310 12.33 -13.86 7.16
C ALA A 310 13.09 -15.19 7.19
N GLN A 311 14.42 -15.16 6.97
CA GLN A 311 15.30 -16.34 7.05
C GLN A 311 15.20 -17.00 8.43
N THR A 312 15.35 -16.24 9.52
CA THR A 312 15.22 -16.78 10.88
C THR A 312 13.88 -17.48 11.12
N ARG A 313 12.78 -16.90 10.60
CA ARG A 313 11.45 -17.54 10.72
C ARG A 313 11.35 -18.84 9.91
N GLU A 314 12.01 -18.91 8.76
CA GLU A 314 12.08 -20.12 7.95
C GLU A 314 12.89 -21.21 8.65
N ASP A 315 14.04 -20.87 9.21
CA ASP A 315 14.89 -21.79 9.98
C ASP A 315 14.12 -22.40 11.18
N ILE A 316 13.44 -21.55 11.97
CA ILE A 316 12.60 -22.00 13.09
C ILE A 316 11.46 -22.93 12.60
N ARG A 317 10.85 -22.64 11.46
CA ARG A 317 9.80 -23.50 10.90
C ARG A 317 10.35 -24.83 10.41
N ALA A 318 11.56 -24.83 9.84
CA ALA A 318 12.25 -26.04 9.40
C ALA A 318 12.62 -26.93 10.59
N GLU A 319 13.19 -26.36 11.65
CA GLU A 319 13.49 -27.07 12.89
C GLU A 319 12.26 -27.70 13.52
N ARG A 320 11.16 -26.95 13.63
CA ARG A 320 9.88 -27.47 14.15
C ARG A 320 9.32 -28.62 13.31
N ARG A 321 9.44 -28.55 11.98
CA ARG A 321 9.04 -29.65 11.08
C ARG A 321 9.90 -30.88 11.30
N ALA A 322 11.22 -30.71 11.32
CA ALA A 322 12.15 -31.80 11.58
C ALA A 322 11.94 -32.47 12.94
N ALA A 323 11.71 -31.67 13.99
CA ALA A 323 11.41 -32.18 15.33
C ALA A 323 10.09 -32.98 15.35
N LYS A 324 9.04 -32.50 14.65
CA LYS A 324 7.77 -33.21 14.53
C LYS A 324 7.92 -34.54 13.80
N GLU A 325 8.63 -34.55 12.68
CA GLU A 325 8.90 -35.78 11.90
C GLU A 325 9.71 -36.80 12.71
N ALA A 326 10.73 -36.33 13.45
CA ALA A 326 11.51 -37.17 14.34
C ALA A 326 10.65 -37.78 15.46
N ALA A 327 9.74 -36.99 16.07
CA ALA A 327 8.82 -37.48 17.09
C ALA A 327 7.83 -38.51 16.54
N GLU A 328 7.26 -38.29 15.36
CA GLU A 328 6.37 -39.25 14.70
C GLU A 328 7.09 -40.55 14.32
N LYS A 329 8.35 -40.48 13.88
CA LYS A 329 9.17 -41.64 13.60
C LYS A 329 9.46 -42.43 14.88
N ALA A 330 9.88 -41.74 15.92
CA ALA A 330 10.14 -42.39 17.22
C ALA A 330 8.87 -43.06 17.81
N GLU A 331 7.69 -42.45 17.66
CA GLU A 331 6.44 -43.03 18.07
C GLU A 331 6.07 -44.30 17.27
N LYS A 332 6.29 -44.27 15.96
CA LYS A 332 6.08 -45.44 15.09
C LYS A 332 7.00 -46.59 15.46
N GLU A 333 8.28 -46.30 15.74
CA GLU A 333 9.26 -47.29 16.16
C GLU A 333 8.88 -47.89 17.54
N ARG A 334 8.46 -47.06 18.50
CA ARG A 334 7.97 -47.50 19.79
C ARG A 334 6.74 -48.39 19.67
N LYS A 335 5.78 -48.03 18.79
CA LYS A 335 4.60 -48.87 18.52
C LYS A 335 4.96 -50.20 17.87
N ALA A 336 5.95 -50.19 16.93
CA ALA A 336 6.44 -51.40 16.29
C ALA A 336 7.14 -52.34 17.27
N GLN A 337 8.03 -51.80 18.11
CA GLN A 337 8.69 -52.58 19.20
C GLN A 337 7.67 -53.16 20.18
N GLY A 338 6.66 -52.36 20.58
CA GLY A 338 5.58 -52.87 21.46
C GLY A 338 4.77 -54.00 20.82
N ARG A 339 4.47 -53.92 19.52
CA ARG A 339 3.79 -55.02 18.78
C ARG A 339 4.64 -56.28 18.68
N GLU A 340 5.94 -56.10 18.44
CA GLU A 340 6.86 -57.22 18.31
C GLU A 340 7.04 -57.93 19.66
N LYS A 341 7.20 -57.16 20.75
CA LYS A 341 7.25 -57.73 22.13
C LYS A 341 5.98 -58.51 22.47
N ALA A 342 4.81 -57.93 22.19
CA ALA A 342 3.52 -58.58 22.40
C ALA A 342 3.37 -59.86 21.57
N ARG A 343 3.93 -59.88 20.34
CA ARG A 343 3.95 -61.08 19.47
C ARG A 343 4.82 -62.19 20.10
N GLN A 344 6.03 -61.86 20.55
CA GLN A 344 6.95 -62.80 21.20
C GLN A 344 6.35 -63.37 22.50
N GLU A 345 5.75 -62.54 23.31
CA GLU A 345 5.03 -63.00 24.54
C GLU A 345 3.88 -63.97 24.22
N ARG A 346 3.12 -63.65 23.17
CA ARG A 346 2.03 -64.52 22.69
C ARG A 346 2.55 -65.84 22.13
N GLU A 347 3.63 -65.85 21.38
CA GLU A 347 4.26 -67.05 20.85
C GLU A 347 4.83 -67.93 22.01
N ALA A 348 5.46 -67.31 23.04
CA ALA A 348 5.93 -68.00 24.21
C ALA A 348 4.77 -68.63 24.98
N ALA A 349 3.65 -67.95 25.18
CA ALA A 349 2.47 -68.46 25.84
C ALA A 349 1.83 -69.65 25.11
N LEU A 350 1.87 -69.66 23.79
CA LEU A 350 1.37 -70.78 22.96
C LEU A 350 2.21 -72.05 23.06
N LYS A 351 3.48 -71.97 23.44
CA LYS A 351 4.39 -73.11 23.63
C LYS A 351 4.17 -73.84 24.93
N ILE A 352 3.45 -73.25 25.90
CA ILE A 352 3.17 -73.91 27.19
C ILE A 352 2.11 -74.99 26.99
N LYS A 353 2.46 -76.22 27.22
CA LYS A 353 1.52 -77.36 27.15
C LYS A 353 0.46 -77.30 28.24
N CYS A 354 -0.81 -77.23 27.86
CA CYS A 354 -1.93 -77.18 28.79
C CYS A 354 -2.20 -78.56 29.38
N LYS A 355 -2.39 -78.65 30.68
CA LYS A 355 -2.70 -79.92 31.37
C LYS A 355 -4.02 -80.54 30.85
N LYS A 356 -4.92 -79.78 30.22
CA LYS A 356 -6.21 -80.25 29.67
C LYS A 356 -6.19 -80.37 28.12
N ALA A 357 -5.02 -80.33 27.49
CA ALA A 357 -4.95 -80.32 26.02
C ALA A 357 -5.50 -81.59 25.35
N ASP A 358 -5.40 -82.70 26.04
CA ASP A 358 -5.84 -83.99 25.52
C ASP A 358 -7.36 -84.12 25.49
N ASP A 359 -8.08 -83.47 26.44
CA ASP A 359 -9.56 -83.49 26.51
C ASP A 359 -10.22 -82.38 25.70
N TYR A 360 -9.46 -81.46 25.13
CA TYR A 360 -9.98 -80.32 24.43
C TYR A 360 -10.47 -80.69 23.02
N LYS A 361 -11.77 -80.53 22.76
CA LYS A 361 -12.45 -80.92 21.49
C LYS A 361 -12.40 -79.86 20.40
N GLY A 362 -11.75 -78.72 20.55
CA GLY A 362 -11.60 -77.66 19.52
C GLY A 362 -12.90 -76.91 19.16
N ILE A 363 -14.02 -77.13 19.81
CA ILE A 363 -15.35 -76.59 19.45
C ILE A 363 -15.51 -75.13 19.87
N ARG A 364 -14.96 -74.75 21.01
CA ARG A 364 -14.97 -73.36 21.57
C ARG A 364 -13.55 -72.81 21.61
N LYS A 365 -13.40 -71.46 21.52
CA LYS A 365 -12.08 -70.86 21.62
C LYS A 365 -11.40 -71.25 22.96
N PRO A 366 -10.17 -71.77 22.94
CA PRO A 366 -9.51 -72.23 24.16
C PRO A 366 -9.28 -71.05 25.11
N SER A 367 -9.54 -71.26 26.38
CA SER A 367 -9.26 -70.27 27.47
C SER A 367 -7.79 -70.29 27.92
N CYS A 368 -7.00 -71.26 27.44
CA CYS A 368 -5.56 -71.38 27.66
C CYS A 368 -4.76 -70.90 26.42
N GLY A 369 -3.57 -70.37 26.62
CA GLY A 369 -2.67 -69.92 25.54
C GLY A 369 -1.79 -71.04 24.96
N CYS A 370 -2.10 -72.33 25.12
CA CYS A 370 -1.20 -73.38 24.67
C CYS A 370 -1.37 -73.70 23.18
N GLU A 371 -0.27 -74.04 22.55
CA GLU A 371 -0.19 -74.29 21.10
C GLU A 371 -1.06 -75.49 20.67
N THR A 372 -1.14 -76.52 21.47
CA THR A 372 -1.91 -77.73 21.18
C THR A 372 -3.42 -77.45 21.10
N CYS A 373 -3.95 -76.69 22.07
CA CYS A 373 -5.36 -76.27 22.03
C CYS A 373 -5.64 -75.29 20.89
N ALA A 374 -4.72 -74.37 20.61
CA ALA A 374 -4.85 -73.42 19.50
C ALA A 374 -4.88 -74.13 18.13
N LYS A 375 -4.03 -75.13 17.92
CA LYS A 375 -4.03 -75.95 16.66
C LYS A 375 -5.32 -76.72 16.51
N LYS A 376 -5.77 -77.47 17.54
CA LYS A 376 -7.04 -78.18 17.52
C LYS A 376 -8.24 -77.26 17.25
N TYR A 377 -8.25 -76.02 17.80
CA TYR A 377 -9.29 -75.04 17.52
C TYR A 377 -9.26 -74.57 16.08
N ALA A 378 -8.09 -74.22 15.52
CA ALA A 378 -7.92 -73.79 14.15
C ALA A 378 -8.35 -74.84 13.14
N GLU A 379 -8.00 -76.14 13.36
CA GLU A 379 -8.42 -77.25 12.55
C GLU A 379 -9.94 -77.44 12.49
N VAL A 380 -10.61 -77.32 13.62
CA VAL A 380 -12.08 -77.42 13.71
C VAL A 380 -12.77 -76.21 13.09
N GLN A 381 -12.21 -75.04 13.15
CA GLN A 381 -12.76 -73.86 12.47
C GLN A 381 -12.54 -73.89 10.95
N ALA A 382 -11.38 -74.33 10.48
CA ALA A 382 -11.09 -74.51 9.07
C ALA A 382 -12.06 -75.54 8.45
N ALA A 383 -12.34 -76.66 9.13
CA ALA A 383 -13.32 -77.63 8.70
C ALA A 383 -14.77 -77.07 8.65
N LYS A 384 -15.12 -76.10 9.50
CA LYS A 384 -16.41 -75.39 9.50
C LYS A 384 -16.50 -74.36 8.38
N GLU A 385 -15.41 -73.72 7.99
CA GLU A 385 -15.36 -72.73 6.93
C GLU A 385 -15.47 -73.39 5.56
N SER A 386 -14.81 -74.52 5.34
CA SER A 386 -14.90 -75.29 4.11
C SER A 386 -16.31 -75.88 3.85
N ALA A 387 -17.16 -76.01 4.90
CA ALA A 387 -18.53 -76.48 4.81
C ALA A 387 -19.60 -75.42 4.57
N LYS A 388 -19.22 -74.11 4.41
CA LYS A 388 -20.17 -73.01 4.14
C LYS A 388 -20.37 -72.79 2.64
N PRO A 389 -21.61 -72.68 2.14
CA PRO A 389 -21.87 -72.36 0.76
C PRO A 389 -21.55 -70.88 0.43
N ASP A 390 -20.99 -70.66 -0.75
CA ASP A 390 -20.52 -69.38 -1.28
C ASP A 390 -21.61 -68.30 -1.26
N LYS A 391 -21.46 -67.25 -0.41
CA LYS A 391 -22.33 -66.11 -0.40
C LYS A 391 -21.74 -65.03 -1.30
N LYS A 392 -22.38 -64.81 -2.46
CA LYS A 392 -22.11 -63.67 -3.39
C LYS A 392 -22.06 -62.35 -2.61
N THR A 393 -20.90 -61.69 -2.62
CA THR A 393 -20.68 -60.38 -2.05
C THR A 393 -21.44 -59.28 -2.75
N LYS A 394 -22.48 -58.73 -2.15
CA LYS A 394 -23.05 -57.44 -2.59
C LYS A 394 -22.06 -56.35 -2.16
N LYS A 395 -21.46 -55.66 -3.14
CA LYS A 395 -20.70 -54.41 -2.94
C LYS A 395 -21.62 -53.37 -2.29
N ARG A 396 -21.41 -53.07 -1.02
CA ARG A 396 -22.00 -51.89 -0.35
C ARG A 396 -21.24 -50.64 -0.85
N GLY A 397 -21.96 -49.72 -1.53
CA GLY A 397 -21.46 -48.41 -1.91
C GLY A 397 -21.03 -47.63 -0.66
N LYS A 398 -19.89 -46.95 -0.75
CA LYS A 398 -19.43 -46.03 0.31
C LYS A 398 -20.47 -44.93 0.49
N ARG A 399 -21.11 -44.91 1.65
CA ARG A 399 -21.91 -43.75 2.10
C ARG A 399 -20.94 -42.60 2.35
N ILE A 400 -21.11 -41.50 1.60
CA ILE A 400 -20.45 -40.24 1.86
C ILE A 400 -21.02 -39.72 3.18
N LYS A 401 -20.18 -39.46 4.19
CA LYS A 401 -20.59 -38.86 5.46
C LYS A 401 -20.97 -37.41 5.20
N PRO A 402 -22.04 -36.89 5.80
CA PRO A 402 -22.37 -35.46 5.76
C PRO A 402 -21.25 -34.63 6.38
N CYS A 403 -21.10 -33.38 5.94
CA CYS A 403 -20.18 -32.44 6.53
C CYS A 403 -20.54 -32.18 8.01
N ASP A 404 -19.57 -32.33 8.90
CA ASP A 404 -19.73 -32.11 10.33
C ASP A 404 -19.54 -30.63 10.76
N GLY A 405 -19.37 -29.71 9.76
CA GLY A 405 -19.22 -28.28 10.02
C GLY A 405 -17.86 -27.84 10.56
N ASN A 406 -16.88 -28.74 10.67
CA ASN A 406 -15.61 -28.49 11.34
C ASN A 406 -14.39 -28.45 10.40
N HIS A 407 -14.53 -27.81 9.22
CA HIS A 407 -13.46 -27.68 8.25
C HIS A 407 -12.71 -26.35 8.39
N PRO A 408 -11.37 -26.32 8.28
CA PRO A 408 -10.60 -25.09 8.32
C PRO A 408 -10.63 -24.35 6.97
N GLY A 409 -11.18 -23.13 6.96
CA GLY A 409 -10.99 -22.12 5.91
C GLY A 409 -11.57 -22.42 4.51
N PRO A 410 -10.86 -22.10 3.41
CA PRO A 410 -11.41 -22.02 2.04
C PRO A 410 -12.02 -23.31 1.46
N ALA A 411 -11.62 -24.47 1.96
CA ALA A 411 -12.14 -25.76 1.50
C ALA A 411 -13.62 -26.01 1.90
N CYS A 412 -14.10 -25.37 2.96
CA CYS A 412 -15.49 -25.44 3.36
C CYS A 412 -16.40 -24.65 2.40
N GLY A 413 -15.92 -23.53 1.85
CA GLY A 413 -16.69 -22.65 0.97
C GLY A 413 -17.18 -23.34 -0.31
N PHE A 414 -16.40 -24.27 -0.87
CA PHE A 414 -16.76 -24.93 -2.10
C PHE A 414 -17.91 -25.95 -1.94
N MET A 415 -17.99 -26.61 -0.79
CA MET A 415 -19.05 -27.61 -0.53
C MET A 415 -20.37 -26.96 -0.09
N CYS A 416 -20.32 -25.77 0.53
CA CYS A 416 -21.52 -25.04 0.93
C CYS A 416 -22.27 -24.37 -0.24
N TRP A 417 -21.67 -24.23 -1.40
CA TRP A 417 -22.32 -23.70 -2.61
C TRP A 417 -23.31 -24.69 -3.26
N LEU A 418 -23.24 -25.96 -2.91
CA LEU A 418 -24.06 -27.02 -3.49
C LEU A 418 -25.25 -27.47 -2.61
N SER A 419 -25.32 -26.98 -1.36
CA SER A 419 -26.41 -27.26 -0.44
C SER A 419 -26.51 -26.19 0.64
N ASP A 420 -27.70 -25.95 1.17
CA ASP A 420 -27.89 -25.05 2.30
C ASP A 420 -26.97 -25.44 3.48
N PRO A 421 -26.23 -24.49 4.08
CA PRO A 421 -25.35 -24.81 5.18
C PRO A 421 -26.15 -25.36 6.38
N PRO A 422 -25.69 -26.40 7.04
CA PRO A 422 -26.38 -26.94 8.22
C PRO A 422 -26.43 -25.90 9.32
N ILE A 423 -27.56 -25.81 10.01
CA ILE A 423 -27.78 -24.92 11.18
C ILE A 423 -26.69 -25.21 12.22
N GLY A 424 -25.94 -24.16 12.60
CA GLY A 424 -24.83 -24.27 13.56
C GLY A 424 -23.43 -24.37 12.96
N CYS A 425 -23.26 -24.00 11.70
CA CYS A 425 -21.93 -23.92 11.08
C CYS A 425 -21.07 -22.85 11.80
N ARG A 426 -19.90 -23.26 12.28
CA ARG A 426 -18.96 -22.46 13.10
C ARG A 426 -18.51 -21.14 12.46
N TYR A 427 -18.59 -21.03 11.14
CA TYR A 427 -18.14 -19.86 10.36
C TYR A 427 -19.27 -18.91 9.96
N GLN A 428 -20.52 -19.29 10.21
CA GLN A 428 -21.67 -18.44 9.85
C GLN A 428 -21.68 -17.14 10.65
N ASP A 429 -21.26 -17.17 11.91
CA ASP A 429 -21.22 -16.00 12.80
C ASP A 429 -19.95 -15.14 12.59
N ILE A 430 -18.87 -15.73 12.05
CA ILE A 430 -17.58 -15.05 11.87
C ILE A 430 -17.44 -14.44 10.47
N PHE A 431 -18.00 -15.10 9.46
CA PHE A 431 -17.98 -14.68 8.07
C PHE A 431 -19.34 -14.84 7.37
N PRO A 432 -20.35 -14.08 7.75
CA PRO A 432 -21.70 -14.24 7.21
C PRO A 432 -21.78 -14.05 5.70
N GLN A 433 -20.89 -13.26 5.09
CA GLN A 433 -20.84 -13.00 3.64
C GLN A 433 -20.36 -14.22 2.82
N LEU A 434 -19.67 -15.18 3.43
CA LEU A 434 -19.17 -16.37 2.76
C LEU A 434 -20.15 -17.55 2.79
N CYS A 435 -21.18 -17.46 3.63
CA CYS A 435 -22.18 -18.52 3.83
C CYS A 435 -23.57 -18.19 3.26
N LEU A 436 -23.73 -17.03 2.59
CA LEU A 436 -24.99 -16.67 1.95
C LEU A 436 -25.11 -17.31 0.55
N PRO A 437 -26.27 -17.81 0.15
CA PRO A 437 -26.49 -18.28 -1.22
C PRO A 437 -26.34 -17.10 -2.18
N ALA A 438 -25.74 -17.37 -3.35
CA ALA A 438 -25.56 -16.37 -4.40
C ALA A 438 -26.92 -15.73 -4.76
N PRO A 439 -27.00 -14.39 -4.92
CA PRO A 439 -28.21 -13.76 -5.39
C PRO A 439 -28.62 -14.35 -6.74
N LYS A 440 -29.87 -14.79 -6.85
CA LYS A 440 -30.42 -15.25 -8.11
C LYS A 440 -30.28 -14.11 -9.14
N PRO A 441 -29.85 -14.37 -10.37
CA PRO A 441 -29.76 -13.35 -11.39
C PRO A 441 -31.18 -12.77 -11.63
N GLN A 442 -31.37 -11.51 -11.26
CA GLN A 442 -32.53 -10.74 -11.67
C GLN A 442 -32.39 -10.49 -13.17
N LEU A 443 -33.32 -11.03 -13.93
CA LEU A 443 -33.54 -10.67 -15.32
C LEU A 443 -33.68 -9.14 -15.42
N LEU A 444 -32.71 -8.49 -16.05
CA LEU A 444 -32.82 -7.14 -16.57
C LEU A 444 -33.91 -7.13 -17.64
N LEU A 445 -35.14 -6.84 -17.23
CA LEU A 445 -36.19 -6.42 -18.12
C LEU A 445 -36.05 -4.91 -18.36
N GLN A 446 -35.88 -4.64 -19.62
CA GLN A 446 -35.86 -3.37 -20.34
C GLN A 446 -36.73 -2.28 -19.72
N ALA A 447 -36.19 -1.08 -19.60
CA ALA A 447 -36.92 0.16 -19.76
C ALA A 447 -36.17 1.07 -20.72
N ASN A 448 -36.44 0.90 -22.00
CA ASN A 448 -36.39 1.97 -22.97
C ASN A 448 -37.64 2.87 -22.76
N ASN A 449 -37.47 4.17 -23.04
CA ASN A 449 -38.46 5.24 -23.20
C ASN A 449 -38.83 6.07 -21.95
N ALA A 450 -38.19 7.20 -21.78
CA ALA A 450 -38.72 8.58 -21.99
C ALA A 450 -37.60 9.59 -21.64
#